data_9b95782b5456a1f5633287969983d618
#
_entry.id   9b95782b5456a1f5633287969983d618
#
_cell.length_a   1.000
_cell.length_b   1.000
_cell.length_c   1.000
_cell.angle_alpha   90.00
_cell.angle_beta   90.00
_cell.angle_gamma   90.00
#
_symmetry.space_group_name_H-M   'P 1'
#
loop_
_entity.id
_entity.type
_entity.pdbx_description
1 polymer ?
#
loop_
_entity_poly.entity_id
_entity_poly.type
_entity_poly.pdbx_seq_one_letter_code
_entity_poly.pdbx_strand_id
1 'polypeptide(L)'
;ATQGLNNATQLNEAKLAAVSAEYNQYISNGDIQFESKNYDKAIEYYTKAAALETGYTYPTEMINRISTILQENRLEQLVSNSIQISSNQTKRFTFNPIDVTTRKNNYILIKAKNLSENSYTMFISYGSAKGNSGSLIIRIPNNQDVNDYIIRIGAQYKWFSEDNTWIELTPENGNIEIELMEITKGN
;
A
#
# COMPACT_ATOMS: atom_id res chain seq x y z
N ALA A 1 49.47 -3.88 -11.22
CA ALA A 1 48.54 -3.80 -10.05
C ALA A 1 47.72 -2.50 -10.01
N THR A 2 48.29 -1.34 -10.35
CA THR A 2 47.65 -0.01 -10.29
C THR A 2 46.47 0.16 -11.27
N GLN A 3 46.56 -0.43 -12.46
CA GLN A 3 45.53 -0.27 -13.51
C GLN A 3 44.22 -1.01 -13.16
N GLY A 4 44.33 -2.17 -12.48
CA GLY A 4 43.13 -2.92 -12.01
C GLY A 4 42.40 -2.22 -10.88
N LEU A 5 43.10 -1.54 -9.98
CA LEU A 5 42.51 -0.75 -8.88
C LEU A 5 41.76 0.47 -9.44
N ASN A 6 42.35 1.18 -10.41
CA ASN A 6 41.70 2.35 -11.03
C ASN A 6 40.43 1.95 -11.77
N ASN A 7 40.38 0.83 -12.47
CA ASN A 7 39.19 0.35 -13.16
C ASN A 7 38.10 -0.06 -12.17
N ALA A 8 38.44 -0.69 -11.05
CA ALA A 8 37.44 -1.04 -10.01
C ALA A 8 36.84 0.18 -9.33
N THR A 9 37.68 1.21 -9.04
CA THR A 9 37.20 2.47 -8.45
C THR A 9 36.28 3.20 -9.41
N GLN A 10 36.61 3.37 -10.67
CA GLN A 10 35.77 4.00 -11.70
C GLN A 10 34.45 3.25 -11.89
N LEU A 11 34.45 1.92 -11.85
CA LEU A 11 33.23 1.12 -11.96
C LEU A 11 32.29 1.32 -10.75
N ASN A 12 32.86 1.42 -9.53
CA ASN A 12 32.10 1.67 -8.32
C ASN A 12 31.52 3.08 -8.31
N GLU A 13 32.27 4.09 -8.72
CA GLU A 13 31.79 5.48 -8.85
C GLU A 13 30.65 5.58 -9.87
N ALA A 14 30.77 4.91 -11.01
CA ALA A 14 29.73 4.88 -12.04
C ALA A 14 28.44 4.19 -11.54
N LYS A 15 28.56 3.10 -10.79
CA LYS A 15 27.41 2.42 -10.16
C LYS A 15 26.73 3.30 -9.12
N LEU A 16 27.50 3.97 -8.26
CA LEU A 16 26.95 4.87 -7.24
C LEU A 16 26.21 6.06 -7.88
N ALA A 17 26.79 6.64 -8.94
CA ALA A 17 26.16 7.72 -9.68
C ALA A 17 24.84 7.27 -10.36
N ALA A 18 24.81 6.05 -10.92
CA ALA A 18 23.61 5.48 -11.53
C ALA A 18 22.49 5.25 -10.50
N VAL A 19 22.81 4.68 -9.32
CA VAL A 19 21.84 4.50 -8.22
C VAL A 19 21.31 5.85 -7.73
N SER A 20 22.18 6.85 -7.59
CA SER A 20 21.77 8.20 -7.20
C SER A 20 20.83 8.86 -8.22
N ALA A 21 21.11 8.69 -9.52
CA ALA A 21 20.26 9.22 -10.59
C ALA A 21 18.88 8.53 -10.60
N GLU A 22 18.84 7.22 -10.43
CA GLU A 22 17.59 6.44 -10.37
C GLU A 22 16.78 6.81 -9.12
N TYR A 23 17.42 6.95 -7.96
CA TYR A 23 16.79 7.44 -6.75
C TYR A 23 16.11 8.80 -6.97
N ASN A 24 16.84 9.78 -7.51
CA ASN A 24 16.33 11.12 -7.76
C ASN A 24 15.15 11.11 -8.75
N GLN A 25 15.18 10.23 -9.74
CA GLN A 25 14.09 10.06 -10.68
C GLN A 25 12.81 9.53 -10.00
N TYR A 26 12.95 8.52 -9.12
CA TYR A 26 11.81 8.00 -8.37
C TYR A 26 11.25 9.06 -7.40
N ILE A 27 12.10 9.81 -6.71
CA ILE A 27 11.66 10.92 -5.84
C ILE A 27 10.88 11.96 -6.65
N SER A 28 11.44 12.46 -7.75
CA SER A 28 10.77 13.45 -8.60
C SER A 28 9.41 12.97 -9.10
N ASN A 29 9.32 11.73 -9.55
CA ASN A 29 8.05 11.14 -9.99
C ASN A 29 7.07 10.99 -8.82
N GLY A 30 7.54 10.57 -7.65
CA GLY A 30 6.75 10.49 -6.43
C GLY A 30 6.15 11.82 -6.02
N ASP A 31 6.97 12.88 -6.03
CA ASP A 31 6.55 14.24 -5.68
C ASP A 31 5.48 14.77 -6.66
N ILE A 32 5.65 14.55 -7.96
CA ILE A 32 4.65 14.91 -8.98
C ILE A 32 3.31 14.21 -8.71
N GLN A 33 3.35 12.92 -8.39
CA GLN A 33 2.13 12.16 -8.09
C GLN A 33 1.49 12.59 -6.76
N PHE A 34 2.31 12.91 -5.76
CA PHE A 34 1.84 13.43 -4.47
C PHE A 34 1.13 14.78 -4.65
N GLU A 35 1.72 15.73 -5.36
CA GLU A 35 1.11 17.05 -5.66
C GLU A 35 -0.20 16.89 -6.45
N SER A 36 -0.27 15.88 -7.33
CA SER A 36 -1.48 15.52 -8.07
C SER A 36 -2.49 14.74 -7.24
N LYS A 37 -2.22 14.50 -5.95
CA LYS A 37 -3.04 13.69 -5.01
C LYS A 37 -3.29 12.25 -5.49
N ASN A 38 -2.42 11.73 -6.32
CA ASN A 38 -2.43 10.37 -6.82
C ASN A 38 -1.59 9.47 -5.90
N TYR A 39 -2.09 9.27 -4.69
CA TYR A 39 -1.31 8.71 -3.57
C TYR A 39 -0.83 7.28 -3.82
N ASP A 40 -1.60 6.45 -4.50
CA ASP A 40 -1.19 5.08 -4.88
C ASP A 40 0.08 5.07 -5.73
N LYS A 41 0.14 5.94 -6.74
CA LYS A 41 1.33 6.08 -7.60
C LYS A 41 2.49 6.77 -6.89
N ALA A 42 2.20 7.77 -6.05
CA ALA A 42 3.24 8.40 -5.24
C ALA A 42 3.95 7.36 -4.35
N ILE A 43 3.18 6.53 -3.66
CA ILE A 43 3.70 5.44 -2.81
C ILE A 43 4.50 4.44 -3.64
N GLU A 44 4.03 4.04 -4.82
CA GLU A 44 4.78 3.14 -5.70
C GLU A 44 6.19 3.70 -6.00
N TYR A 45 6.30 4.98 -6.34
CA TYR A 45 7.59 5.60 -6.63
C TYR A 45 8.47 5.75 -5.38
N TYR A 46 7.91 6.20 -4.26
CA TYR A 46 8.67 6.30 -3.01
C TYR A 46 9.14 4.93 -2.50
N THR A 47 8.34 3.87 -2.67
CA THR A 47 8.75 2.50 -2.33
C THR A 47 9.92 2.04 -3.20
N LYS A 48 9.92 2.36 -4.51
CA LYS A 48 11.05 2.07 -5.39
C LYS A 48 12.31 2.83 -4.98
N ALA A 49 12.17 4.11 -4.59
CA ALA A 49 13.28 4.91 -4.10
C ALA A 49 13.86 4.33 -2.79
N ALA A 50 13.00 3.95 -1.85
CA ALA A 50 13.42 3.34 -0.58
C ALA A 50 14.16 1.99 -0.78
N ALA A 51 13.76 1.20 -1.78
CA ALA A 51 14.37 -0.09 -2.09
C ALA A 51 15.81 0.01 -2.64
N LEU A 52 16.27 1.20 -3.03
CA LEU A 52 17.66 1.42 -3.47
C LEU A 52 18.67 1.52 -2.31
N GLU A 53 18.20 1.38 -1.06
CA GLU A 53 19.06 1.34 0.16
C GLU A 53 20.09 2.48 0.24
N THR A 54 19.68 3.68 -0.18
CA THR A 54 20.58 4.86 -0.20
C THR A 54 20.83 5.47 1.18
N GLY A 55 20.14 4.98 2.22
CA GLY A 55 20.17 5.54 3.59
C GLY A 55 19.35 6.83 3.75
N TYR A 56 18.65 7.27 2.72
CA TYR A 56 17.76 8.44 2.80
C TYR A 56 16.39 8.07 3.39
N THR A 57 15.89 8.87 4.33
CA THR A 57 14.59 8.65 5.01
C THR A 57 13.40 9.26 4.28
N TYR A 58 13.65 10.22 3.38
CA TYR A 58 12.62 10.99 2.69
C TYR A 58 11.50 10.14 2.06
N PRO A 59 11.76 9.05 1.34
CA PRO A 59 10.69 8.24 0.75
C PRO A 59 9.76 7.66 1.82
N THR A 60 10.32 7.15 2.91
CA THR A 60 9.54 6.59 4.02
C THR A 60 8.72 7.66 4.74
N GLU A 61 9.30 8.85 4.95
CA GLU A 61 8.61 10.00 5.53
C GLU A 61 7.41 10.42 4.67
N MET A 62 7.56 10.43 3.33
CA MET A 62 6.47 10.77 2.42
C MET A 62 5.36 9.71 2.41
N ILE A 63 5.69 8.42 2.47
CA ILE A 63 4.69 7.34 2.62
C ILE A 63 3.91 7.53 3.93
N ASN A 64 4.59 7.79 5.05
CA ASN A 64 3.95 8.05 6.34
C ASN A 64 3.06 9.31 6.30
N ARG A 65 3.51 10.37 5.62
CA ARG A 65 2.71 11.58 5.41
C ARG A 65 1.42 11.30 4.64
N ILE A 66 1.49 10.50 3.58
CA ILE A 66 0.31 10.09 2.82
C ILE A 66 -0.64 9.29 3.73
N SER A 67 -0.12 8.33 4.49
CA SER A 67 -0.91 7.55 5.45
C SER A 67 -1.66 8.47 6.43
N THR A 68 -0.98 9.47 6.99
CA THR A 68 -1.59 10.45 7.90
C THR A 68 -2.70 11.25 7.22
N ILE A 69 -2.47 11.78 6.01
CA ILE A 69 -3.47 12.52 5.24
C ILE A 69 -4.71 11.67 5.00
N LEU A 70 -4.55 10.39 4.67
CA LEU A 70 -5.66 9.48 4.44
C LEU A 70 -6.42 9.18 5.73
N GLN A 71 -5.72 9.00 6.86
CA GLN A 71 -6.36 8.81 8.17
C GLN A 71 -7.21 10.01 8.61
N GLU A 72 -6.73 11.24 8.36
CA GLU A 72 -7.50 12.46 8.64
C GLU A 72 -8.78 12.54 7.82
N ASN A 73 -8.83 11.90 6.67
CA ASN A 73 -9.99 11.84 5.77
C ASN A 73 -10.77 10.52 5.89
N ARG A 74 -10.75 9.91 7.07
CA ARG A 74 -11.45 8.65 7.32
C ARG A 74 -12.95 8.77 7.14
N LEU A 75 -13.52 7.81 6.40
CA LEU A 75 -14.96 7.63 6.21
C LEU A 75 -15.52 6.56 7.16
N GLU A 76 -14.82 5.43 7.26
CA GLU A 76 -15.18 4.30 8.11
C GLU A 76 -13.95 3.67 8.75
N GLN A 77 -14.07 3.25 9.99
CA GLN A 77 -13.04 2.47 10.69
C GLN A 77 -13.54 1.05 10.91
N LEU A 78 -12.94 0.09 10.22
CA LEU A 78 -13.37 -1.30 10.21
C LEU A 78 -12.61 -2.15 11.26
N VAL A 79 -11.36 -1.79 11.56
CA VAL A 79 -10.53 -2.39 12.61
C VAL A 79 -9.88 -1.27 13.41
N SER A 80 -10.16 -1.25 14.72
CA SER A 80 -9.57 -0.31 15.70
C SER A 80 -8.75 -1.02 16.79
N ASN A 81 -8.99 -2.30 16.97
CA ASN A 81 -8.22 -3.16 17.85
C ASN A 81 -7.65 -4.30 17.03
N SER A 82 -6.39 -4.68 17.29
CA SER A 82 -5.72 -5.72 16.53
C SER A 82 -6.54 -7.01 16.46
N ILE A 83 -6.64 -7.56 15.26
CA ILE A 83 -7.28 -8.86 14.99
C ILE A 83 -6.36 -9.74 14.19
N GLN A 84 -6.48 -11.05 14.35
CA GLN A 84 -5.76 -12.03 13.55
C GLN A 84 -6.70 -12.74 12.59
N ILE A 85 -6.23 -12.95 11.36
CA ILE A 85 -6.91 -13.75 10.35
C ILE A 85 -5.99 -14.90 9.97
N SER A 86 -6.45 -16.13 10.19
CA SER A 86 -5.66 -17.33 9.88
C SER A 86 -5.70 -17.63 8.38
N SER A 87 -4.70 -18.38 7.94
CA SER A 87 -4.55 -18.84 6.56
C SER A 87 -5.85 -19.42 6.00
N ASN A 88 -6.23 -18.93 4.81
CA ASN A 88 -7.42 -19.35 4.08
C ASN A 88 -8.76 -19.12 4.82
N GLN A 89 -8.75 -18.34 5.90
CA GLN A 89 -9.97 -17.90 6.57
C GLN A 89 -10.39 -16.54 6.04
N THR A 90 -11.69 -16.38 5.84
CA THR A 90 -12.26 -15.10 5.38
C THR A 90 -12.82 -14.33 6.56
N LYS A 91 -12.44 -13.07 6.69
CA LYS A 91 -13.03 -12.13 7.65
C LYS A 91 -13.79 -11.06 6.91
N ARG A 92 -15.09 -10.95 7.20
CA ARG A 92 -15.98 -9.91 6.67
C ARG A 92 -16.11 -8.76 7.64
N PHE A 93 -16.05 -7.55 7.09
CA PHE A 93 -16.32 -6.27 7.75
C PHE A 93 -17.49 -5.62 7.04
N THR A 94 -18.46 -5.12 7.81
CA THR A 94 -19.66 -4.44 7.29
C THR A 94 -19.62 -2.96 7.65
N PHE A 95 -20.16 -2.12 6.78
CA PHE A 95 -20.25 -0.68 6.96
C PHE A 95 -21.49 -0.13 6.25
N ASN A 96 -21.82 1.12 6.55
CA ASN A 96 -22.90 1.82 5.85
C ASN A 96 -22.45 2.20 4.42
N PRO A 97 -23.37 2.25 3.44
CA PRO A 97 -23.02 2.68 2.09
C PRO A 97 -22.36 4.05 2.11
N ILE A 98 -21.18 4.13 1.46
CA ILE A 98 -20.43 5.38 1.32
C ILE A 98 -21.11 6.26 0.27
N ASP A 99 -21.09 7.58 0.49
CA ASP A 99 -21.64 8.57 -0.44
C ASP A 99 -21.06 8.37 -1.85
N VAL A 100 -21.94 8.21 -2.83
CA VAL A 100 -21.61 7.99 -4.24
C VAL A 100 -20.69 9.06 -4.80
N THR A 101 -20.79 10.30 -4.33
CA THR A 101 -19.97 11.43 -4.81
C THR A 101 -18.49 11.30 -4.44
N THR A 102 -18.17 10.52 -3.39
CA THR A 102 -16.82 10.35 -2.88
C THR A 102 -16.14 9.05 -3.32
N ARG A 103 -16.92 8.05 -3.78
CA ARG A 103 -16.45 6.67 -3.99
C ARG A 103 -15.25 6.54 -4.93
N LYS A 104 -15.17 7.36 -5.99
CA LYS A 104 -14.04 7.34 -6.95
C LYS A 104 -12.70 7.71 -6.34
N ASN A 105 -12.73 8.40 -5.19
CA ASN A 105 -11.55 8.85 -4.48
C ASN A 105 -11.30 8.05 -3.19
N ASN A 106 -11.95 6.90 -3.02
CA ASN A 106 -11.76 6.10 -1.82
C ASN A 106 -10.48 5.26 -1.87
N TYR A 107 -9.87 5.15 -0.69
CA TYR A 107 -8.78 4.24 -0.40
C TYR A 107 -9.17 3.29 0.73
N ILE A 108 -8.61 2.10 0.73
CA ILE A 108 -8.53 1.23 1.89
C ILE A 108 -7.12 1.39 2.44
N LEU A 109 -7.02 1.78 3.70
CA LEU A 109 -5.77 1.80 4.46
C LEU A 109 -5.77 0.60 5.39
N ILE A 110 -4.76 -0.25 5.29
CA ILE A 110 -4.56 -1.42 6.16
C ILE A 110 -3.18 -1.33 6.77
N LYS A 111 -3.07 -1.33 8.12
CA LYS A 111 -1.82 -1.56 8.82
C LYS A 111 -1.80 -2.99 9.30
N ALA A 112 -0.83 -3.76 8.83
CA ALA A 112 -0.82 -5.18 9.10
C ALA A 112 0.60 -5.76 9.18
N LYS A 113 0.71 -6.82 9.95
CA LYS A 113 1.93 -7.61 10.15
C LYS A 113 1.74 -9.02 9.61
N ASN A 114 2.70 -9.48 8.82
CA ASN A 114 2.78 -10.88 8.43
C ASN A 114 3.18 -11.73 9.65
N LEU A 115 2.38 -12.73 9.99
CA LEU A 115 2.68 -13.70 11.07
C LEU A 115 3.27 -15.01 10.52
N SER A 116 3.53 -15.08 9.22
CA SER A 116 4.10 -16.26 8.55
C SER A 116 5.52 -15.97 8.08
N GLU A 117 6.32 -17.02 7.89
CA GLU A 117 7.72 -16.91 7.43
C GLU A 117 7.85 -16.59 5.95
N ASN A 118 6.80 -16.83 5.17
CA ASN A 118 6.78 -16.63 3.72
C ASN A 118 5.92 -15.43 3.32
N SER A 119 6.21 -14.86 2.15
CA SER A 119 5.30 -13.93 1.50
C SER A 119 4.11 -14.70 0.92
N TYR A 120 2.94 -14.06 0.90
CA TYR A 120 1.71 -14.67 0.36
C TYR A 120 0.79 -13.60 -0.25
N THR A 121 -0.31 -14.06 -0.82
CA THR A 121 -1.35 -13.22 -1.42
C THR A 121 -2.49 -13.01 -0.42
N MET A 122 -3.00 -11.78 -0.33
CA MET A 122 -4.27 -11.51 0.36
C MET A 122 -5.31 -11.07 -0.66
N PHE A 123 -6.44 -11.77 -0.68
CA PHE A 123 -7.61 -11.39 -1.45
C PHE A 123 -8.42 -10.37 -0.66
N ILE A 124 -8.86 -9.32 -1.35
CA ILE A 124 -9.76 -8.30 -0.84
C ILE A 124 -10.99 -8.31 -1.73
N SER A 125 -12.09 -8.88 -1.23
CA SER A 125 -13.38 -8.89 -1.92
C SER A 125 -14.30 -7.84 -1.31
N TYR A 126 -15.22 -7.31 -2.09
CA TYR A 126 -16.17 -6.32 -1.63
C TYR A 126 -17.51 -6.47 -2.35
N GLY A 127 -18.57 -5.98 -1.74
CA GLY A 127 -19.89 -6.09 -2.32
C GLY A 127 -20.99 -5.41 -1.55
N SER A 128 -22.19 -5.53 -2.09
CA SER A 128 -23.43 -5.04 -1.53
C SER A 128 -24.28 -6.18 -0.96
N ALA A 129 -25.43 -5.85 -0.38
CA ALA A 129 -26.43 -6.82 0.05
C ALA A 129 -26.92 -7.74 -1.10
N LYS A 130 -26.72 -7.33 -2.37
CA LYS A 130 -27.08 -8.11 -3.56
C LYS A 130 -26.06 -9.16 -3.96
N GLY A 131 -24.87 -9.16 -3.32
CA GLY A 131 -23.79 -10.12 -3.57
C GLY A 131 -22.42 -9.48 -3.77
N ASN A 132 -21.48 -10.25 -4.33
CA ASN A 132 -20.14 -9.78 -4.66
C ASN A 132 -20.17 -8.74 -5.76
N SER A 133 -19.50 -7.60 -5.54
CA SER A 133 -19.30 -6.58 -6.55
C SER A 133 -17.96 -6.73 -7.26
N GLY A 134 -16.88 -7.06 -6.53
CA GLY A 134 -15.55 -7.24 -7.11
C GLY A 134 -14.53 -7.74 -6.10
N SER A 135 -13.31 -7.93 -6.60
CA SER A 135 -12.16 -8.33 -5.80
C SER A 135 -10.87 -7.74 -6.37
N LEU A 136 -9.87 -7.64 -5.51
CA LEU A 136 -8.49 -7.32 -5.85
C LEU A 136 -7.55 -8.14 -4.97
N ILE A 137 -6.28 -8.15 -5.32
CA ILE A 137 -5.25 -8.88 -4.57
C ILE A 137 -4.10 -7.95 -4.20
N ILE A 138 -3.53 -8.18 -3.02
CA ILE A 138 -2.28 -7.56 -2.59
C ILE A 138 -1.29 -8.64 -2.18
N ARG A 139 -0.01 -8.32 -2.31
CA ARG A 139 1.07 -9.19 -1.82
C ARG A 139 1.44 -8.78 -0.40
N ILE A 140 1.51 -9.74 0.49
CA ILE A 140 2.01 -9.59 1.86
C ILE A 140 3.46 -10.08 1.87
N PRO A 141 4.44 -9.20 2.13
CA PRO A 141 5.86 -9.58 2.14
C PRO A 141 6.19 -10.46 3.36
N ASN A 142 7.33 -11.13 3.31
CA ASN A 142 7.81 -12.02 4.36
C ASN A 142 8.55 -11.31 5.50
N ASN A 143 8.46 -9.99 5.60
CA ASN A 143 9.00 -9.26 6.74
C ASN A 143 8.06 -9.41 7.95
N GLN A 144 8.63 -9.26 9.14
CA GLN A 144 7.89 -9.31 10.41
C GLN A 144 7.49 -7.93 10.91
N ASP A 145 7.64 -6.90 10.08
CA ASP A 145 7.29 -5.53 10.41
C ASP A 145 5.82 -5.25 10.12
N VAL A 146 5.29 -4.23 10.78
CA VAL A 146 3.99 -3.66 10.43
C VAL A 146 4.15 -2.84 9.18
N ASN A 147 3.36 -3.15 8.16
CA ASN A 147 3.37 -2.46 6.88
C ASN A 147 2.05 -1.74 6.63
N ASP A 148 2.15 -0.58 5.97
CA ASP A 148 0.99 0.14 5.46
C ASP A 148 0.66 -0.32 4.04
N TYR A 149 -0.58 -0.79 3.85
CA TYR A 149 -1.14 -1.13 2.54
C TYR A 149 -2.18 -0.07 2.18
N ILE A 150 -1.89 0.73 1.18
CA ILE A 150 -2.75 1.81 0.71
C ILE A 150 -3.28 1.44 -0.67
N ILE A 151 -4.58 1.19 -0.74
CA ILE A 151 -5.24 0.60 -1.90
C ILE A 151 -6.30 1.57 -2.42
N ARG A 152 -6.12 2.09 -3.63
CA ARG A 152 -7.13 2.94 -4.27
C ARG A 152 -8.31 2.10 -4.76
N ILE A 153 -9.21 1.75 -3.84
CA ILE A 153 -10.41 0.98 -4.15
C ILE A 153 -11.36 1.74 -5.06
N GLY A 154 -11.37 3.07 -4.98
CA GLY A 154 -12.17 3.96 -5.82
C GLY A 154 -11.86 3.87 -7.32
N ALA A 155 -10.69 3.31 -7.72
CA ALA A 155 -10.38 3.00 -9.11
C ALA A 155 -11.18 1.81 -9.67
N GLN A 156 -11.75 0.98 -8.81
CA GLN A 156 -12.52 -0.21 -9.20
C GLN A 156 -13.94 0.18 -9.61
N TYR A 157 -14.31 -0.13 -10.88
CA TYR A 157 -15.64 0.22 -11.41
C TYR A 157 -16.78 -0.23 -10.48
N LYS A 158 -16.77 -1.48 -10.03
CA LYS A 158 -17.80 -2.04 -9.14
C LYS A 158 -17.83 -1.40 -7.76
N TRP A 159 -16.73 -0.81 -7.31
CA TRP A 159 -16.72 -0.06 -6.06
C TRP A 159 -17.55 1.22 -6.17
N PHE A 160 -17.30 2.04 -7.16
CA PHE A 160 -17.97 3.34 -7.25
C PHE A 160 -19.35 3.28 -7.89
N SER A 161 -19.69 2.22 -8.64
CA SER A 161 -21.00 2.07 -9.28
C SER A 161 -22.04 1.35 -8.42
N GLU A 162 -21.64 0.69 -7.34
CA GLU A 162 -22.51 -0.13 -6.49
C GLU A 162 -22.56 0.40 -5.05
N ASP A 163 -23.67 0.13 -4.34
CA ASP A 163 -23.83 0.43 -2.91
C ASP A 163 -23.15 -0.67 -2.08
N ASN A 164 -21.82 -0.68 -2.08
CA ASN A 164 -21.06 -1.66 -1.32
C ASN A 164 -21.22 -1.41 0.18
N THR A 165 -21.43 -2.48 0.94
CA THR A 165 -21.67 -2.49 2.38
C THR A 165 -20.78 -3.44 3.15
N TRP A 166 -19.87 -4.14 2.46
CA TRP A 166 -18.94 -5.04 3.10
C TRP A 166 -17.62 -5.18 2.31
N ILE A 167 -16.57 -5.50 3.06
CA ILE A 167 -15.26 -5.91 2.56
C ILE A 167 -14.89 -7.22 3.25
N GLU A 168 -14.26 -8.14 2.53
CA GLU A 168 -13.68 -9.37 3.05
C GLU A 168 -12.19 -9.41 2.79
N LEU A 169 -11.44 -9.88 3.78
CA LEU A 169 -10.03 -10.20 3.67
C LEU A 169 -9.84 -11.71 3.81
N THR A 170 -9.08 -12.29 2.87
CA THR A 170 -8.73 -13.72 2.87
C THR A 170 -7.24 -13.87 2.58
N PRO A 171 -6.38 -14.08 3.61
CA PRO A 171 -4.97 -14.38 3.40
C PRO A 171 -4.83 -15.81 2.85
N GLU A 172 -4.16 -15.96 1.70
CA GLU A 172 -3.91 -17.25 1.06
C GLU A 172 -2.56 -17.80 1.49
N ASN A 173 -2.55 -18.94 2.19
CA ASN A 173 -1.35 -19.62 2.66
C ASN A 173 -0.49 -18.85 3.67
N GLY A 174 -1.08 -17.89 4.40
CA GLY A 174 -0.39 -17.14 5.44
C GLY A 174 -1.33 -16.60 6.50
N ASN A 175 -0.80 -16.24 7.66
CA ASN A 175 -1.52 -15.63 8.77
C ASN A 175 -1.18 -14.14 8.84
N ILE A 176 -2.15 -13.31 9.14
CA ILE A 176 -1.98 -11.86 9.23
C ILE A 176 -2.57 -11.32 10.53
N GLU A 177 -1.91 -10.33 11.11
CA GLU A 177 -2.46 -9.48 12.15
C GLU A 177 -2.76 -8.11 11.54
N ILE A 178 -4.03 -7.68 11.63
CA ILE A 178 -4.49 -6.37 11.19
C ILE A 178 -4.58 -5.48 12.42
N GLU A 179 -3.77 -4.44 12.50
CA GLU A 179 -3.79 -3.46 13.59
C GLU A 179 -4.80 -2.34 13.33
N LEU A 180 -4.95 -1.97 12.08
CA LEU A 180 -5.87 -0.92 11.62
C LEU A 180 -6.42 -1.28 10.25
N MET A 181 -7.72 -1.03 10.04
CA MET A 181 -8.32 -1.03 8.71
C MET A 181 -9.35 0.09 8.62
N GLU A 182 -9.21 0.93 7.62
CA GLU A 182 -10.07 2.10 7.41
C GLU A 182 -10.43 2.25 5.93
N ILE A 183 -11.61 2.81 5.67
CA ILE A 183 -11.97 3.37 4.37
C ILE A 183 -11.81 4.89 4.49
N THR A 184 -11.03 5.46 3.60
CA THR A 184 -10.70 6.89 3.62
C THR A 184 -11.05 7.55 2.30
N LYS A 185 -11.17 8.86 2.33
CA LYS A 185 -11.33 9.69 1.14
C LYS A 185 -9.98 10.29 0.78
N GLY A 186 -9.51 10.04 -0.45
CA GLY A 186 -8.45 10.85 -1.04
C GLY A 186 -8.97 12.27 -1.34
N ASN A 187 -8.15 13.25 -1.09
CA ASN A 187 -8.52 14.65 -1.36
C ASN A 187 -8.55 14.97 -2.85
#